data_c43c4de2ba8a5af59d6ebd682c5f0f75
#
_entry.id   c43c4de2ba8a5af59d6ebd682c5f0f75
#
_cell.length_a   1.000
_cell.length_b   1.000
_cell.length_c   1.000
_cell.angle_alpha   90.00
_cell.angle_beta   90.00
_cell.angle_gamma   90.00
#
_symmetry.space_group_name_H-M   'P 1'
#
loop_
_entity.id
_entity.type
_entity.pdbx_description
1 polymer ?
#
loop_
_entity_poly.entity_id
_entity_poly.type
_entity_poly.pdbx_seq_one_letter_code
_entity_poly.pdbx_strand_id
1 'polypeptide(L)'
;MKKRKRILACMLVFAMTASIVAGCGKKEAETTTEDGKAVVRFMVNGSAAELEIYQKAIDAFNKQSEKTSVELIGVTGDDYSAQVMTQLQSDEAPDCFYAEEGSYGELNSSGVVADLSEYLKNADSALKTEDLPENILETYTFDGAVTGVPVDCNPEVIYYNADLFKSLDMKTPTEYMEEGTWNFETFQKVCEQLKDAGKIPFVWENWWGPAYSFLLSNGDSFYTEDGKADINTDRVVDGMEFLESNMKNENFIYAGKLESGESADTLFMAGDTGMVYSGRWSVAEYTDVDFTYDVALFPYYKEPADAVSSMPATPMVMNGATENPDNVWEFMSFYCGAEGQRIRMEGQGNAVPTIDGLEDIVLTGTPDHAQVFLDAVDISFLYPQTEALHPGLTDILTGEVEKMLAGDQDAKTTVQNMQDQAQEMLSK
;
A
#
# COMPACT_ATOMS: atom_id res chain seq x y z
N MET A 1 -70.86 12.64 15.58
CA MET A 1 -70.30 11.79 14.56
C MET A 1 -68.81 11.58 14.76
N LYS A 2 -68.43 10.91 15.82
CA LYS A 2 -67.03 10.49 16.14
C LYS A 2 -67.19 9.20 16.95
N LYS A 3 -67.01 8.03 16.33
CA LYS A 3 -66.79 6.73 16.96
C LYS A 3 -67.06 5.62 15.92
N ARG A 4 -66.08 5.37 15.03
CA ARG A 4 -66.04 4.14 14.22
C ARG A 4 -64.77 4.15 13.36
N LYS A 5 -63.57 4.10 13.98
CA LYS A 5 -62.28 3.75 13.33
C LYS A 5 -61.27 3.32 14.39
N ARG A 6 -61.60 2.38 15.24
CA ARG A 6 -60.64 1.76 16.19
C ARG A 6 -61.08 0.33 16.48
N ILE A 7 -61.19 -0.53 15.49
CA ILE A 7 -61.29 -2.00 15.61
C ILE A 7 -60.88 -2.57 14.24
N LEU A 8 -59.63 -2.48 13.86
CA LEU A 8 -59.06 -3.28 12.77
C LEU A 8 -57.50 -3.26 12.81
N ALA A 9 -56.92 -3.21 14.00
CA ALA A 9 -55.47 -3.23 14.19
C ALA A 9 -55.00 -4.23 15.26
N CYS A 10 -55.78 -5.26 15.56
CA CYS A 10 -55.45 -6.28 16.57
C CYS A 10 -55.64 -7.72 16.10
N MET A 11 -55.50 -8.04 14.82
CA MET A 11 -55.55 -9.42 14.35
C MET A 11 -54.48 -9.74 13.29
N LEU A 12 -53.24 -9.25 13.49
CA LEU A 12 -52.09 -9.62 12.65
C LEU A 12 -50.80 -9.77 13.47
N VAL A 13 -50.91 -10.15 14.74
CA VAL A 13 -49.75 -10.39 15.64
C VAL A 13 -49.87 -11.79 16.30
N PHE A 14 -50.42 -12.78 15.63
CA PHE A 14 -50.48 -14.13 16.22
C PHE A 14 -50.23 -15.25 15.20
N ALA A 15 -49.29 -15.03 14.27
CA ALA A 15 -48.87 -16.09 13.34
C ALA A 15 -47.35 -16.01 13.02
N MET A 16 -46.49 -15.61 13.98
CA MET A 16 -45.01 -15.64 13.84
C MET A 16 -44.35 -16.04 15.16
N THR A 17 -44.80 -17.12 15.79
CA THR A 17 -44.10 -17.70 16.94
C THR A 17 -44.19 -19.22 16.91
N ALA A 18 -43.72 -19.85 15.83
CA ALA A 18 -43.49 -21.28 15.78
C ALA A 18 -42.50 -21.65 14.68
N SER A 19 -41.29 -21.05 14.69
CA SER A 19 -40.16 -21.52 13.87
C SER A 19 -38.81 -21.01 14.42
N ILE A 20 -38.63 -21.02 15.73
CA ILE A 20 -37.31 -20.77 16.34
C ILE A 20 -37.02 -21.90 17.30
N VAL A 21 -36.83 -23.09 16.79
CA VAL A 21 -36.02 -24.18 17.37
C VAL A 21 -35.65 -25.11 16.23
N ALA A 22 -34.67 -24.70 15.42
CA ALA A 22 -33.86 -25.64 14.63
C ALA A 22 -32.58 -24.89 14.20
N GLY A 23 -31.46 -25.26 14.79
CA GLY A 23 -30.18 -25.08 14.19
C GLY A 23 -29.46 -23.77 14.49
N CYS A 24 -28.84 -23.64 15.67
CA CYS A 24 -27.47 -23.12 15.70
C CYS A 24 -26.58 -24.22 15.08
N GLY A 25 -26.69 -24.42 13.80
CA GLY A 25 -25.65 -25.02 12.99
C GLY A 25 -24.73 -23.86 12.62
N LYS A 26 -23.49 -23.88 13.05
CA LYS A 26 -22.42 -23.18 12.35
C LYS A 26 -22.62 -23.51 10.87
N LYS A 27 -22.82 -22.53 9.99
CA LYS A 27 -22.60 -22.73 8.57
C LYS A 27 -21.11 -22.94 8.45
N GLU A 28 -20.68 -24.17 8.27
CA GLU A 28 -19.32 -24.43 7.76
C GLU A 28 -19.21 -23.65 6.44
N ALA A 29 -18.10 -22.96 6.24
CA ALA A 29 -17.83 -22.29 4.97
C ALA A 29 -17.91 -23.34 3.85
N GLU A 30 -18.61 -23.01 2.76
CA GLU A 30 -18.72 -23.92 1.64
C GLU A 30 -17.32 -24.08 1.02
N THR A 31 -16.74 -25.26 1.11
CA THR A 31 -15.41 -25.58 0.54
C THR A 31 -15.47 -25.96 -0.92
N THR A 32 -16.68 -26.13 -1.48
CA THR A 32 -16.91 -26.56 -2.86
C THR A 32 -18.20 -25.93 -3.39
N THR A 33 -18.13 -25.40 -4.62
CA THR A 33 -19.29 -24.84 -5.33
C THR A 33 -20.28 -25.94 -5.78
N GLU A 34 -21.50 -25.55 -6.20
CA GLU A 34 -22.54 -26.50 -6.69
C GLU A 34 -22.04 -27.32 -7.92
N ASP A 35 -21.17 -26.75 -8.74
CA ASP A 35 -20.55 -27.40 -9.91
C ASP A 35 -19.26 -28.16 -9.59
N GLY A 36 -18.87 -28.24 -8.33
CA GLY A 36 -17.79 -29.09 -7.82
C GLY A 36 -16.40 -28.46 -7.86
N LYS A 37 -16.26 -27.14 -8.05
CA LYS A 37 -15.00 -26.44 -7.94
C LYS A 37 -14.62 -26.22 -6.48
N ALA A 38 -13.34 -26.32 -6.14
CA ALA A 38 -12.85 -25.89 -4.83
C ALA A 38 -13.03 -24.38 -4.65
N VAL A 39 -13.53 -23.95 -3.51
CA VAL A 39 -13.62 -22.52 -3.19
C VAL A 39 -12.33 -22.07 -2.52
N VAL A 40 -11.73 -21.02 -3.03
CA VAL A 40 -10.56 -20.34 -2.48
C VAL A 40 -10.99 -18.97 -1.97
N ARG A 41 -10.74 -18.69 -0.72
CA ARG A 41 -11.08 -17.43 -0.06
C ARG A 41 -9.85 -16.51 -0.07
N PHE A 42 -9.96 -15.42 -0.83
CA PHE A 42 -8.91 -14.44 -0.98
C PHE A 42 -9.25 -13.16 -0.22
N MET A 43 -8.40 -12.79 0.74
CA MET A 43 -8.59 -11.59 1.56
C MET A 43 -7.59 -10.51 1.17
N VAL A 44 -8.10 -9.28 1.01
CA VAL A 44 -7.29 -8.13 0.54
C VAL A 44 -7.83 -6.83 1.11
N ASN A 45 -6.93 -5.87 1.37
CA ASN A 45 -7.28 -4.49 1.63
C ASN A 45 -7.32 -3.67 0.33
N GLY A 46 -8.07 -2.61 0.35
CA GLY A 46 -8.12 -1.65 -0.75
C GLY A 46 -9.29 -0.69 -0.64
N SER A 47 -9.20 0.41 -1.36
CA SER A 47 -10.31 1.32 -1.59
C SER A 47 -11.43 0.64 -2.39
N ALA A 48 -12.60 1.24 -2.46
CA ALA A 48 -13.70 0.70 -3.26
C ALA A 48 -13.32 0.55 -4.75
N ALA A 49 -12.54 1.48 -5.30
CA ALA A 49 -12.07 1.42 -6.68
C ALA A 49 -11.08 0.27 -6.91
N GLU A 50 -10.15 0.06 -5.99
CA GLU A 50 -9.21 -1.07 -6.06
C GLU A 50 -9.90 -2.41 -5.94
N LEU A 51 -10.87 -2.55 -5.02
CA LEU A 51 -11.64 -3.80 -4.88
C LEU A 51 -12.40 -4.17 -6.16
N GLU A 52 -12.89 -3.18 -6.92
CA GLU A 52 -13.49 -3.43 -8.24
C GLU A 52 -12.46 -3.93 -9.25
N ILE A 53 -11.23 -3.43 -9.21
CA ILE A 53 -10.12 -3.88 -10.07
C ILE A 53 -9.75 -5.33 -9.73
N TYR A 54 -9.62 -5.65 -8.44
CA TYR A 54 -9.31 -7.00 -7.97
C TYR A 54 -10.40 -8.00 -8.37
N GLN A 55 -11.67 -7.59 -8.24
CA GLN A 55 -12.80 -8.43 -8.66
C GLN A 55 -12.77 -8.74 -10.16
N LYS A 56 -12.35 -7.81 -11.03
CA LYS A 56 -12.20 -8.07 -12.47
C LYS A 56 -11.21 -9.23 -12.75
N ALA A 57 -10.07 -9.25 -12.05
CA ALA A 57 -9.09 -10.32 -12.20
C ALA A 57 -9.63 -11.67 -11.66
N ILE A 58 -10.34 -11.64 -10.55
CA ILE A 58 -11.00 -12.82 -9.98
C ILE A 58 -12.07 -13.36 -10.94
N ASP A 59 -12.90 -12.51 -11.52
CA ASP A 59 -13.94 -12.91 -12.47
C ASP A 59 -13.33 -13.55 -13.73
N ALA A 60 -12.20 -13.02 -14.22
CA ALA A 60 -11.46 -13.60 -15.33
C ALA A 60 -10.91 -14.99 -14.98
N PHE A 61 -10.31 -15.14 -13.81
CA PHE A 61 -9.86 -16.43 -13.31
C PHE A 61 -11.00 -17.44 -13.17
N ASN A 62 -12.08 -17.05 -12.49
CA ASN A 62 -13.25 -17.93 -12.25
C ASN A 62 -13.90 -18.42 -13.54
N LYS A 63 -13.82 -17.62 -14.60
CA LYS A 63 -14.34 -17.98 -15.92
C LYS A 63 -13.50 -19.04 -16.63
N GLN A 64 -12.17 -19.04 -16.42
CA GLN A 64 -11.26 -19.94 -17.13
C GLN A 64 -10.88 -21.20 -16.31
N SER A 65 -10.83 -21.11 -14.97
CA SER A 65 -10.51 -22.28 -14.15
C SER A 65 -11.67 -23.28 -14.14
N GLU A 66 -11.34 -24.56 -14.38
CA GLU A 66 -12.28 -25.67 -14.31
C GLU A 66 -12.36 -26.30 -12.91
N LYS A 67 -11.39 -25.99 -12.01
CA LYS A 67 -11.22 -26.68 -10.73
C LYS A 67 -11.44 -25.76 -9.54
N THR A 68 -11.23 -24.46 -9.72
CA THR A 68 -11.16 -23.48 -8.65
C THR A 68 -12.14 -22.34 -8.86
N SER A 69 -12.77 -21.89 -7.79
CA SER A 69 -13.57 -20.66 -7.74
C SER A 69 -13.06 -19.79 -6.61
N VAL A 70 -12.79 -18.52 -6.86
CA VAL A 70 -12.25 -17.59 -5.87
C VAL A 70 -13.35 -16.65 -5.39
N GLU A 71 -13.42 -16.47 -4.08
CA GLU A 71 -14.27 -15.50 -3.41
C GLU A 71 -13.43 -14.39 -2.78
N LEU A 72 -13.75 -13.12 -3.10
CA LEU A 72 -13.07 -11.96 -2.57
C LEU A 72 -13.60 -11.60 -1.18
N ILE A 73 -12.69 -11.43 -0.22
CA ILE A 73 -12.94 -10.83 1.09
C ILE A 73 -12.26 -9.46 1.11
N GLY A 74 -12.97 -8.43 0.65
CA GLY A 74 -12.45 -7.06 0.61
C GLY A 74 -12.59 -6.37 1.96
N VAL A 75 -11.52 -5.75 2.43
CA VAL A 75 -11.49 -4.92 3.65
C VAL A 75 -11.11 -3.49 3.26
N THR A 76 -11.81 -2.52 3.84
CA THR A 76 -11.48 -1.10 3.67
C THR A 76 -11.13 -0.50 5.03
N GLY A 77 -10.09 0.33 5.09
CA GLY A 77 -9.65 1.01 6.32
C GLY A 77 -8.44 0.35 6.99
N ASP A 78 -8.00 0.97 8.09
CA ASP A 78 -6.68 0.74 8.71
C ASP A 78 -6.59 -0.53 9.59
N ASP A 79 -7.67 -1.29 9.73
CA ASP A 79 -7.73 -2.47 10.62
C ASP A 79 -7.38 -3.80 9.92
N TYR A 80 -6.88 -3.76 8.69
CA TYR A 80 -6.73 -4.95 7.85
C TYR A 80 -5.83 -6.02 8.48
N SER A 81 -4.62 -5.69 8.88
CA SER A 81 -3.67 -6.64 9.51
C SER A 81 -4.26 -7.29 10.77
N ALA A 82 -4.95 -6.52 11.62
CA ALA A 82 -5.62 -7.06 12.80
C ALA A 82 -6.78 -8.00 12.44
N GLN A 83 -7.51 -7.71 11.36
CA GLN A 83 -8.56 -8.59 10.86
C GLN A 83 -8.00 -9.90 10.29
N VAL A 84 -6.91 -9.85 9.52
CA VAL A 84 -6.18 -11.03 9.02
C VAL A 84 -5.78 -11.93 10.18
N MET A 85 -5.07 -11.39 11.18
CA MET A 85 -4.63 -12.14 12.36
C MET A 85 -5.79 -12.77 13.13
N THR A 86 -6.92 -12.08 13.21
CA THR A 86 -8.15 -12.59 13.85
C THR A 86 -8.77 -13.74 13.05
N GLN A 87 -8.86 -13.57 11.73
CA GLN A 87 -9.50 -14.59 10.87
C GLN A 87 -8.65 -15.84 10.74
N LEU A 88 -7.31 -15.73 10.72
CA LEU A 88 -6.40 -16.88 10.73
C LEU A 88 -6.58 -17.81 11.93
N GLN A 89 -7.20 -17.32 13.02
CA GLN A 89 -7.52 -18.10 14.22
C GLN A 89 -8.95 -18.68 14.20
N SER A 90 -9.71 -18.45 13.15
CA SER A 90 -11.11 -18.86 13.03
C SER A 90 -11.28 -20.01 12.04
N ASP A 91 -12.45 -20.66 12.06
CA ASP A 91 -12.88 -21.66 11.06
C ASP A 91 -13.16 -21.01 9.67
N GLU A 92 -13.06 -19.68 9.57
CA GLU A 92 -13.33 -18.91 8.36
C GLU A 92 -12.05 -18.20 7.85
N ALA A 93 -10.88 -18.74 8.16
CA ALA A 93 -9.59 -18.22 7.72
C ALA A 93 -9.53 -18.11 6.19
N PRO A 94 -8.92 -17.03 5.63
CA PRO A 94 -8.66 -16.96 4.20
C PRO A 94 -7.62 -18.01 3.80
N ASP A 95 -7.73 -18.50 2.56
CA ASP A 95 -6.77 -19.45 1.97
C ASP A 95 -5.51 -18.73 1.46
N CYS A 96 -5.68 -17.53 0.93
CA CYS A 96 -4.60 -16.61 0.60
C CYS A 96 -5.01 -15.16 0.88
N PHE A 97 -4.02 -14.32 1.09
CA PHE A 97 -4.29 -12.92 1.44
C PHE A 97 -3.08 -12.03 1.14
N TYR A 98 -3.32 -10.72 1.03
CA TYR A 98 -2.23 -9.74 1.03
C TYR A 98 -1.65 -9.67 2.45
N ALA A 99 -0.34 -9.60 2.56
CA ALA A 99 0.32 -9.33 3.82
C ALA A 99 0.96 -7.94 3.76
N GLU A 100 0.59 -7.07 4.70
CA GLU A 100 1.26 -5.77 4.82
C GLU A 100 2.70 -6.00 5.28
N GLU A 101 3.65 -5.26 4.69
CA GLU A 101 5.09 -5.45 4.94
C GLU A 101 5.42 -5.38 6.43
N GLY A 102 4.79 -4.45 7.18
CA GLY A 102 4.99 -4.29 8.62
C GLY A 102 4.55 -5.49 9.47
N SER A 103 3.58 -6.28 9.01
CA SER A 103 3.08 -7.47 9.69
C SER A 103 3.67 -8.78 9.16
N TYR A 104 4.36 -8.73 8.03
CA TYR A 104 4.83 -9.92 7.32
C TYR A 104 5.82 -10.75 8.13
N GLY A 105 6.71 -10.11 8.88
CA GLY A 105 7.65 -10.80 9.77
C GLY A 105 6.96 -11.58 10.90
N GLU A 106 5.88 -11.04 11.48
CA GLU A 106 5.08 -11.72 12.49
C GLU A 106 4.37 -12.94 11.91
N LEU A 107 3.78 -12.81 10.71
CA LEU A 107 3.13 -13.91 9.99
C LEU A 107 4.12 -15.06 9.73
N ASN A 108 5.33 -14.75 9.28
CA ASN A 108 6.39 -15.76 9.08
C ASN A 108 6.82 -16.43 10.37
N SER A 109 7.09 -15.64 11.41
CA SER A 109 7.55 -16.14 12.72
C SER A 109 6.52 -17.04 13.41
N SER A 110 5.23 -16.77 13.18
CA SER A 110 4.13 -17.59 13.71
C SER A 110 3.94 -18.93 12.98
N GLY A 111 4.56 -19.08 11.80
CA GLY A 111 4.48 -20.30 10.98
C GLY A 111 3.11 -20.50 10.33
N VAL A 112 2.32 -19.45 10.18
CA VAL A 112 0.97 -19.54 9.54
C VAL A 112 1.01 -19.47 8.03
N VAL A 113 2.13 -19.04 7.42
CA VAL A 113 2.28 -18.94 5.97
C VAL A 113 2.99 -20.17 5.39
N ALA A 114 2.60 -20.57 4.19
CA ALA A 114 3.16 -21.71 3.51
C ALA A 114 4.48 -21.38 2.78
N ASP A 115 5.37 -22.37 2.64
CA ASP A 115 6.52 -22.30 1.73
C ASP A 115 6.07 -22.50 0.28
N LEU A 116 6.31 -21.51 -0.57
CA LEU A 116 5.94 -21.48 -1.99
C LEU A 116 7.07 -21.93 -2.92
N SER A 117 8.25 -22.24 -2.38
CA SER A 117 9.48 -22.51 -3.15
C SER A 117 9.32 -23.64 -4.18
N GLU A 118 8.62 -24.72 -3.84
CA GLU A 118 8.42 -25.85 -4.76
C GLU A 118 7.38 -25.54 -5.84
N TYR A 119 6.38 -24.69 -5.55
CA TYR A 119 5.43 -24.21 -6.54
C TYR A 119 6.07 -23.33 -7.60
N LEU A 120 6.97 -22.41 -7.19
CA LEU A 120 7.72 -21.52 -8.09
C LEU A 120 8.73 -22.27 -8.97
N LYS A 121 9.25 -23.42 -8.52
CA LYS A 121 10.16 -24.28 -9.29
C LYS A 121 9.43 -25.20 -10.27
N ASN A 122 8.13 -25.35 -10.13
CA ASN A 122 7.35 -26.24 -11.00
C ASN A 122 7.31 -25.67 -12.42
N ALA A 123 7.80 -26.45 -13.40
CA ALA A 123 7.84 -26.05 -14.81
C ALA A 123 6.46 -25.77 -15.43
N ASP A 124 5.40 -26.38 -14.87
CA ASP A 124 4.02 -26.20 -15.34
C ASP A 124 3.31 -25.04 -14.64
N SER A 125 3.96 -24.35 -13.69
CA SER A 125 3.41 -23.18 -13.01
C SER A 125 3.29 -22.00 -13.98
N ALA A 126 2.20 -21.22 -13.84
CA ALA A 126 1.99 -19.98 -14.58
C ALA A 126 2.90 -18.82 -14.09
N LEU A 127 3.45 -18.94 -12.88
CA LEU A 127 4.42 -18.02 -12.29
C LEU A 127 5.62 -18.81 -11.81
N LYS A 128 6.83 -18.38 -12.16
CA LYS A 128 8.09 -19.03 -11.80
C LYS A 128 9.04 -18.04 -11.14
N THR A 129 10.07 -18.56 -10.50
CA THR A 129 11.13 -17.74 -9.87
C THR A 129 11.76 -16.76 -10.84
N GLU A 130 12.01 -17.17 -12.08
CA GLU A 130 12.64 -16.36 -13.14
C GLU A 130 11.76 -15.22 -13.66
N ASP A 131 10.45 -15.24 -13.37
CA ASP A 131 9.50 -14.21 -13.78
C ASP A 131 9.48 -13.03 -12.78
N LEU A 132 10.09 -13.20 -11.62
CA LEU A 132 10.00 -12.24 -10.50
C LEU A 132 11.32 -11.48 -10.32
N PRO A 133 11.29 -10.16 -10.00
CA PRO A 133 12.49 -9.39 -9.68
C PRO A 133 13.20 -9.97 -8.45
N GLU A 134 14.50 -10.23 -8.58
CA GLU A 134 15.30 -10.91 -7.55
C GLU A 134 15.26 -10.15 -6.21
N ASN A 135 15.44 -8.82 -6.25
CA ASN A 135 15.43 -7.95 -5.06
C ASN A 135 14.08 -7.96 -4.31
N ILE A 136 12.96 -8.02 -5.05
CA ILE A 136 11.62 -8.11 -4.44
C ILE A 136 11.40 -9.50 -3.85
N LEU A 137 11.81 -10.55 -4.57
CA LEU A 137 11.67 -11.92 -4.08
C LEU A 137 12.53 -12.20 -2.86
N GLU A 138 13.74 -11.62 -2.78
CA GLU A 138 14.60 -11.72 -1.60
C GLU A 138 13.92 -11.18 -0.35
N THR A 139 13.14 -10.09 -0.47
CA THR A 139 12.38 -9.51 0.65
C THR A 139 11.36 -10.50 1.23
N TYR A 140 10.85 -11.42 0.42
CA TYR A 140 9.85 -12.44 0.81
C TYR A 140 10.44 -13.85 0.97
N THR A 141 11.76 -13.93 1.14
CA THR A 141 12.47 -15.18 1.41
C THR A 141 12.96 -15.21 2.86
N PHE A 142 12.42 -16.10 3.68
CA PHE A 142 12.75 -16.29 5.08
C PHE A 142 13.34 -17.68 5.31
N ASP A 143 14.50 -17.75 5.95
CA ASP A 143 15.23 -19.01 6.23
C ASP A 143 15.40 -19.89 4.97
N GLY A 144 15.49 -19.27 3.80
CA GLY A 144 15.63 -19.95 2.50
C GLY A 144 14.33 -20.47 1.89
N ALA A 145 13.18 -20.21 2.52
CA ALA A 145 11.85 -20.49 2.00
C ALA A 145 11.22 -19.22 1.42
N VAL A 146 10.66 -19.29 0.22
CA VAL A 146 9.83 -18.21 -0.34
C VAL A 146 8.44 -18.34 0.25
N THR A 147 8.02 -17.38 1.09
CA THR A 147 6.74 -17.44 1.81
C THR A 147 5.71 -16.44 1.29
N GLY A 148 6.06 -15.60 0.33
CA GLY A 148 5.17 -14.69 -0.37
C GLY A 148 5.63 -14.44 -1.79
N VAL A 149 4.71 -14.06 -2.66
CA VAL A 149 5.00 -13.62 -4.03
C VAL A 149 4.50 -12.19 -4.22
N PRO A 150 5.30 -11.30 -4.85
CA PRO A 150 4.86 -9.93 -5.07
C PRO A 150 3.62 -9.91 -5.97
N VAL A 151 2.62 -9.17 -5.55
CA VAL A 151 1.41 -8.95 -6.34
C VAL A 151 1.70 -7.98 -7.49
N ASP A 152 2.44 -6.94 -7.16
CA ASP A 152 2.86 -5.81 -7.98
C ASP A 152 3.86 -4.97 -7.17
N CYS A 153 4.26 -3.82 -7.69
CA CYS A 153 5.01 -2.83 -6.93
C CYS A 153 4.44 -1.42 -7.16
N ASN A 154 4.63 -0.56 -6.18
CA ASN A 154 4.09 0.79 -6.21
C ASN A 154 5.15 1.82 -5.81
N PRO A 155 6.11 2.14 -6.71
CA PRO A 155 7.01 3.24 -6.44
C PRO A 155 6.21 4.52 -6.22
N GLU A 156 6.47 5.21 -5.12
CA GLU A 156 5.77 6.44 -4.79
C GLU A 156 6.37 7.62 -5.55
N VAL A 157 5.52 8.53 -5.97
CA VAL A 157 5.87 9.72 -6.76
C VAL A 157 5.13 10.95 -6.23
N ILE A 158 5.58 12.13 -6.61
CA ILE A 158 4.85 13.37 -6.34
C ILE A 158 3.75 13.53 -7.39
N TYR A 159 2.49 13.44 -6.97
CA TYR A 159 1.34 13.91 -7.75
C TYR A 159 1.17 15.40 -7.57
N TYR A 160 0.82 16.12 -8.63
CA TYR A 160 0.56 17.55 -8.55
C TYR A 160 -0.63 17.98 -9.41
N ASN A 161 -1.35 19.00 -8.97
CA ASN A 161 -2.48 19.59 -9.70
C ASN A 161 -1.97 20.54 -10.79
N ALA A 162 -1.81 20.04 -12.02
CA ALA A 162 -1.27 20.80 -13.15
C ALA A 162 -2.07 22.05 -13.49
N ASP A 163 -3.41 22.00 -13.37
CA ASP A 163 -4.27 23.15 -13.61
C ASP A 163 -4.10 24.24 -12.54
N LEU A 164 -3.86 23.84 -11.29
CA LEU A 164 -3.56 24.78 -10.21
C LEU A 164 -2.23 25.50 -10.46
N PHE A 165 -1.15 24.77 -10.80
CA PHE A 165 0.15 25.35 -11.14
C PHE A 165 0.02 26.33 -12.30
N LYS A 166 -0.68 25.93 -13.36
CA LYS A 166 -0.94 26.78 -14.52
C LYS A 166 -1.74 28.04 -14.16
N SER A 167 -2.75 27.94 -13.30
CA SER A 167 -3.57 29.07 -12.88
C SER A 167 -2.79 30.12 -12.08
N LEU A 168 -1.71 29.71 -11.43
CA LEU A 168 -0.81 30.54 -10.65
C LEU A 168 0.42 31.02 -11.42
N ASP A 169 0.54 30.68 -12.72
CA ASP A 169 1.72 30.95 -13.55
C ASP A 169 3.03 30.41 -12.94
N MET A 170 2.93 29.23 -12.31
CA MET A 170 4.04 28.52 -11.66
C MET A 170 4.57 27.42 -12.58
N LYS A 171 5.91 27.19 -12.53
CA LYS A 171 6.49 25.98 -13.08
C LYS A 171 6.05 24.74 -12.32
N THR A 172 5.80 23.66 -13.05
CA THR A 172 5.44 22.35 -12.50
C THR A 172 6.66 21.59 -11.95
N PRO A 173 6.43 20.62 -11.06
CA PRO A 173 7.47 19.67 -10.63
C PRO A 173 8.16 18.96 -11.80
N THR A 174 7.42 18.55 -12.83
CA THR A 174 7.96 17.90 -14.04
C THR A 174 8.88 18.83 -14.81
N GLU A 175 8.52 20.11 -14.99
CA GLU A 175 9.40 21.10 -15.66
C GLU A 175 10.72 21.28 -14.89
N TYR A 176 10.69 21.29 -13.54
CA TYR A 176 11.91 21.33 -12.74
C TYR A 176 12.72 20.04 -12.84
N MET A 177 12.07 18.89 -12.92
CA MET A 177 12.71 17.59 -13.10
C MET A 177 13.43 17.53 -14.46
N GLU A 178 12.77 17.96 -15.55
CA GLU A 178 13.36 18.02 -16.89
C GLU A 178 14.56 18.99 -16.97
N GLU A 179 14.56 20.07 -16.19
CA GLU A 179 15.68 21.00 -16.06
C GLU A 179 16.80 20.46 -15.15
N GLY A 180 16.61 19.32 -14.47
CA GLY A 180 17.56 18.76 -13.52
C GLY A 180 17.70 19.58 -12.23
N THR A 181 16.63 20.29 -11.83
CA THR A 181 16.63 21.20 -10.66
C THR A 181 15.56 20.85 -9.62
N TRP A 182 14.90 19.70 -9.77
CA TRP A 182 13.88 19.22 -8.85
C TRP A 182 14.51 18.59 -7.61
N ASN A 183 14.92 19.43 -6.66
CA ASN A 183 15.56 19.06 -5.40
C ASN A 183 14.79 19.62 -4.19
N PHE A 184 15.20 19.27 -2.98
CA PHE A 184 14.56 19.72 -1.74
C PHE A 184 14.44 21.24 -1.64
N GLU A 185 15.46 22.01 -2.08
CA GLU A 185 15.41 23.48 -2.06
C GLU A 185 14.32 24.01 -3.02
N THR A 186 14.21 23.43 -4.21
CA THR A 186 13.19 23.80 -5.21
C THR A 186 11.80 23.36 -4.74
N PHE A 187 11.68 22.15 -4.19
CA PHE A 187 10.43 21.65 -3.61
C PHE A 187 9.91 22.58 -2.50
N GLN A 188 10.76 22.97 -1.57
CA GLN A 188 10.39 23.94 -0.54
C GLN A 188 9.91 25.27 -1.13
N LYS A 189 10.62 25.83 -2.13
CA LYS A 189 10.22 27.09 -2.81
C LYS A 189 8.87 26.95 -3.49
N VAL A 190 8.59 25.83 -4.13
CA VAL A 190 7.27 25.55 -4.73
C VAL A 190 6.18 25.52 -3.65
N CYS A 191 6.43 24.86 -2.53
CA CYS A 191 5.50 24.86 -1.39
C CYS A 191 5.25 26.28 -0.83
N GLU A 192 6.30 27.08 -0.68
CA GLU A 192 6.19 28.47 -0.24
C GLU A 192 5.32 29.31 -1.20
N GLN A 193 5.48 29.15 -2.52
CA GLN A 193 4.68 29.86 -3.51
C GLN A 193 3.20 29.44 -3.47
N LEU A 194 2.92 28.15 -3.34
CA LEU A 194 1.54 27.64 -3.21
C LEU A 194 0.87 28.18 -1.94
N LYS A 195 1.59 28.16 -0.80
CA LYS A 195 1.12 28.72 0.46
C LYS A 195 0.83 30.22 0.35
N ASP A 196 1.72 31.01 -0.25
CA ASP A 196 1.56 32.44 -0.46
C ASP A 196 0.35 32.74 -1.36
N ALA A 197 -0.01 31.83 -2.25
CA ALA A 197 -1.23 31.87 -3.06
C ALA A 197 -2.49 31.41 -2.31
N GLY A 198 -2.38 31.04 -1.03
CA GLY A 198 -3.50 30.58 -0.19
C GLY A 198 -3.96 29.17 -0.52
N LYS A 199 -3.08 28.34 -1.04
CA LYS A 199 -3.34 26.93 -1.35
C LYS A 199 -2.67 26.01 -0.33
N ILE A 200 -3.12 24.75 -0.26
CA ILE A 200 -2.46 23.69 0.49
C ILE A 200 -1.24 23.23 -0.34
N PRO A 201 0.00 23.43 0.15
CA PRO A 201 1.16 23.17 -0.71
C PRO A 201 1.42 21.68 -0.94
N PHE A 202 1.53 20.95 0.17
CA PHE A 202 1.85 19.53 0.20
C PHE A 202 1.25 18.87 1.43
N VAL A 203 0.55 17.77 1.26
CA VAL A 203 0.05 16.95 2.37
C VAL A 203 0.93 15.72 2.52
N TRP A 204 1.38 15.46 3.74
CA TRP A 204 2.31 14.41 4.09
C TRP A 204 1.67 13.41 5.06
N GLU A 205 1.87 12.14 4.80
CA GLU A 205 1.40 11.04 5.64
C GLU A 205 2.58 10.37 6.37
N ASN A 206 2.38 9.94 7.62
CA ASN A 206 3.43 9.33 8.42
C ASN A 206 3.26 7.82 8.46
N TRP A 207 3.79 7.17 7.45
CA TRP A 207 4.06 5.74 7.43
C TRP A 207 5.46 5.52 6.85
N TRP A 208 5.97 4.29 6.79
CA TRP A 208 7.37 4.07 6.45
C TRP A 208 7.77 4.66 5.08
N GLY A 209 6.93 4.54 4.07
CA GLY A 209 7.24 5.01 2.72
C GLY A 209 7.59 6.50 2.68
N PRO A 210 6.63 7.42 2.92
CA PRO A 210 6.90 8.86 2.91
C PRO A 210 7.94 9.29 3.95
N ALA A 211 7.94 8.70 5.15
CA ALA A 211 8.90 9.06 6.19
C ALA A 211 10.34 8.75 5.75
N TYR A 212 10.59 7.54 5.29
CA TYR A 212 11.93 7.10 4.92
C TYR A 212 12.43 7.76 3.63
N SER A 213 11.54 8.13 2.71
CA SER A 213 11.92 8.88 1.50
C SER A 213 12.60 10.21 1.82
N PHE A 214 12.14 10.95 2.85
CA PHE A 214 12.84 12.15 3.31
C PHE A 214 14.16 11.85 4.04
N LEU A 215 14.23 10.77 4.80
CA LEU A 215 15.37 10.43 5.65
C LEU A 215 16.49 9.74 4.90
N LEU A 216 16.16 8.96 3.86
CA LEU A 216 17.10 8.20 3.05
C LEU A 216 17.44 8.87 1.71
N SER A 217 16.86 10.03 1.40
CA SER A 217 16.96 10.73 0.13
C SER A 217 18.37 11.25 -0.23
N ASN A 218 19.38 10.74 0.40
CA ASN A 218 20.77 11.06 0.14
C ASN A 218 21.68 9.83 0.13
N GLY A 219 21.07 8.65 -0.09
CA GLY A 219 21.81 7.40 -0.29
C GLY A 219 22.29 6.73 0.99
N ASP A 220 21.70 7.10 2.14
CA ASP A 220 21.98 6.44 3.42
C ASP A 220 21.10 5.20 3.63
N SER A 221 21.37 4.46 4.70
CA SER A 221 20.57 3.34 5.19
C SER A 221 20.37 3.50 6.70
N PHE A 222 19.27 2.99 7.22
CA PHE A 222 19.06 2.94 8.68
C PHE A 222 19.84 1.82 9.36
N TYR A 223 20.40 0.91 8.58
CA TYR A 223 21.04 -0.29 9.09
C TYR A 223 22.37 -0.55 8.38
N THR A 224 23.32 -1.03 9.15
CA THR A 224 24.59 -1.55 8.60
C THR A 224 24.36 -2.91 7.91
N GLU A 225 25.29 -3.35 7.08
CA GLU A 225 25.24 -4.67 6.41
C GLU A 225 25.07 -5.85 7.38
N ASP A 226 25.53 -5.70 8.62
CA ASP A 226 25.36 -6.71 9.70
C ASP A 226 24.09 -6.48 10.55
N GLY A 227 23.15 -5.67 10.05
CA GLY A 227 21.81 -5.50 10.63
C GLY A 227 21.74 -4.67 11.92
N LYS A 228 22.76 -3.86 12.22
CA LYS A 228 22.73 -2.96 13.37
C LYS A 228 22.12 -1.61 13.00
N ALA A 229 21.51 -0.95 13.98
CA ALA A 229 21.02 0.41 13.78
C ALA A 229 22.17 1.39 13.49
N ASP A 230 22.03 2.16 12.41
CA ASP A 230 22.91 3.26 11.97
C ASP A 230 22.08 4.46 11.52
N ILE A 231 21.14 4.87 12.38
CA ILE A 231 20.13 5.88 12.08
C ILE A 231 20.65 7.30 12.38
N ASN A 232 21.45 7.46 13.44
CA ASN A 232 21.92 8.78 13.85
C ASN A 232 23.15 9.24 13.02
N THR A 233 22.92 9.41 11.73
CA THR A 233 23.90 9.99 10.78
C THR A 233 23.58 11.46 10.51
N ASP A 234 24.57 12.23 10.08
CA ASP A 234 24.36 13.64 9.70
C ASP A 234 23.30 13.76 8.59
N ARG A 235 23.22 12.79 7.70
CA ARG A 235 22.28 12.77 6.57
C ARG A 235 20.83 12.56 7.01
N VAL A 236 20.58 11.58 7.88
CA VAL A 236 19.26 11.34 8.44
C VAL A 236 18.80 12.54 9.28
N VAL A 237 19.72 13.16 10.03
CA VAL A 237 19.44 14.40 10.76
C VAL A 237 19.07 15.54 9.81
N ASP A 238 19.82 15.74 8.71
CA ASP A 238 19.50 16.78 7.71
C ASP A 238 18.10 16.59 7.11
N GLY A 239 17.72 15.33 6.75
CA GLY A 239 16.39 15.01 6.24
C GLY A 239 15.28 15.28 7.28
N MET A 240 15.51 14.91 8.53
CA MET A 240 14.58 15.15 9.62
C MET A 240 14.43 16.65 9.93
N GLU A 241 15.53 17.44 9.92
CA GLU A 241 15.49 18.90 10.07
C GLU A 241 14.73 19.56 8.92
N PHE A 242 14.87 19.07 7.70
CA PHE A 242 14.11 19.56 6.56
C PHE A 242 12.61 19.32 6.73
N LEU A 243 12.22 18.11 7.12
CA LEU A 243 10.83 17.76 7.40
C LEU A 243 10.25 18.63 8.53
N GLU A 244 10.95 18.71 9.66
CA GLU A 244 10.54 19.54 10.81
C GLU A 244 10.35 21.01 10.44
N SER A 245 11.29 21.58 9.70
CA SER A 245 11.25 23.00 9.33
C SER A 245 10.08 23.32 8.39
N ASN A 246 9.81 22.44 7.42
CA ASN A 246 8.69 22.62 6.49
C ASN A 246 7.32 22.42 7.16
N MET A 247 7.23 21.53 8.16
CA MET A 247 6.03 21.41 9.00
C MET A 247 5.80 22.65 9.85
N LYS A 248 6.84 23.18 10.51
CA LYS A 248 6.76 24.41 11.31
C LYS A 248 6.39 25.65 10.49
N ASN A 249 6.82 25.68 9.23
CA ASN A 249 6.54 26.76 8.31
C ASN A 249 5.24 26.57 7.53
N GLU A 250 4.46 25.53 7.80
CA GLU A 250 3.21 25.19 7.11
C GLU A 250 3.39 25.02 5.58
N ASN A 251 4.58 24.65 5.13
CA ASN A 251 4.85 24.22 3.76
C ASN A 251 4.38 22.78 3.55
N PHE A 252 4.45 21.96 4.60
CA PHE A 252 3.91 20.61 4.65
C PHE A 252 2.79 20.55 5.68
N ILE A 253 1.71 19.86 5.35
CA ILE A 253 0.59 19.60 6.26
C ILE A 253 0.62 18.12 6.63
N TYR A 254 0.68 17.81 7.90
CA TYR A 254 0.63 16.44 8.40
C TYR A 254 -0.81 15.92 8.39
N ALA A 255 -1.08 14.87 7.62
CA ALA A 255 -2.41 14.29 7.48
C ALA A 255 -2.99 13.78 8.81
N GLY A 256 -2.17 13.31 9.73
CA GLY A 256 -2.61 12.88 11.07
C GLY A 256 -3.18 13.99 11.96
N LYS A 257 -3.13 15.27 11.53
CA LYS A 257 -3.76 16.41 12.20
C LYS A 257 -5.02 16.91 11.51
N LEU A 258 -5.41 16.29 10.41
CA LEU A 258 -6.62 16.63 9.68
C LEU A 258 -7.88 16.21 10.45
N GLU A 259 -9.05 16.71 10.05
CA GLU A 259 -10.31 16.30 10.62
C GLU A 259 -10.60 14.83 10.28
N SER A 260 -11.40 14.15 11.13
CA SER A 260 -11.73 12.75 10.92
C SER A 260 -12.40 12.52 9.55
N GLY A 261 -11.83 11.67 8.74
CA GLY A 261 -12.28 11.34 7.39
C GLY A 261 -11.62 12.17 6.29
N GLU A 262 -10.67 13.06 6.62
CA GLU A 262 -9.78 13.69 5.67
C GLU A 262 -8.46 12.91 5.56
N SER A 263 -7.90 12.82 4.36
CA SER A 263 -6.61 12.22 4.02
C SER A 263 -5.90 13.10 3.00
N ALA A 264 -4.64 12.78 2.68
CA ALA A 264 -3.91 13.46 1.61
C ALA A 264 -4.69 13.37 0.29
N ASP A 265 -5.20 12.18 -0.06
CA ASP A 265 -5.96 11.95 -1.29
C ASP A 265 -7.26 12.75 -1.34
N THR A 266 -8.04 12.75 -0.24
CA THR A 266 -9.31 13.51 -0.21
C THR A 266 -9.10 15.01 -0.37
N LEU A 267 -8.03 15.56 0.23
CA LEU A 267 -7.67 16.98 0.06
C LEU A 267 -7.16 17.28 -1.36
N PHE A 268 -6.40 16.34 -1.96
CA PHE A 268 -5.95 16.50 -3.34
C PHE A 268 -7.13 16.48 -4.31
N MET A 269 -8.03 15.52 -4.18
CA MET A 269 -9.24 15.41 -5.00
C MET A 269 -10.16 16.62 -4.89
N ALA A 270 -10.13 17.36 -3.78
CA ALA A 270 -10.87 18.61 -3.62
C ALA A 270 -10.34 19.77 -4.49
N GLY A 271 -9.12 19.64 -5.05
CA GLY A 271 -8.55 20.55 -6.06
C GLY A 271 -7.81 21.77 -5.54
N ASP A 272 -7.75 22.00 -4.21
CA ASP A 272 -7.03 23.12 -3.60
C ASP A 272 -5.62 22.75 -3.09
N THR A 273 -5.26 21.47 -3.17
CA THR A 273 -3.93 20.95 -2.79
C THR A 273 -3.01 20.94 -4.00
N GLY A 274 -1.80 21.48 -3.83
CA GLY A 274 -0.79 21.54 -4.89
C GLY A 274 -0.19 20.19 -5.20
N MET A 275 0.27 19.48 -4.16
CA MET A 275 1.01 18.22 -4.29
C MET A 275 0.67 17.22 -3.19
N VAL A 276 0.78 15.92 -3.51
CA VAL A 276 0.77 14.80 -2.56
C VAL A 276 1.81 13.78 -2.98
N TYR A 277 2.25 12.93 -2.05
CA TYR A 277 3.16 11.82 -2.32
C TYR A 277 2.41 10.51 -2.18
N SER A 278 2.37 9.72 -3.23
CA SER A 278 1.58 8.49 -3.27
C SER A 278 2.07 7.54 -4.37
N GLY A 279 1.65 6.29 -4.28
CA GLY A 279 1.90 5.28 -5.29
C GLY A 279 0.90 5.30 -6.46
N ARG A 280 1.06 4.37 -7.39
CA ARG A 280 0.18 4.31 -8.56
C ARG A 280 -1.26 3.86 -8.23
N TRP A 281 -1.52 3.36 -7.01
CA TRP A 281 -2.89 3.10 -6.54
C TRP A 281 -3.80 4.33 -6.63
N SER A 282 -3.28 5.53 -6.42
CA SER A 282 -4.05 6.77 -6.49
C SER A 282 -4.55 7.11 -7.91
N VAL A 283 -3.97 6.53 -8.97
CA VAL A 283 -4.47 6.72 -10.33
C VAL A 283 -5.91 6.25 -10.48
N ALA A 284 -6.27 5.14 -9.84
CA ALA A 284 -7.64 4.63 -9.84
C ALA A 284 -8.62 5.57 -9.11
N GLU A 285 -8.17 6.18 -8.01
CA GLU A 285 -8.98 7.10 -7.20
C GLU A 285 -9.15 8.47 -7.87
N TYR A 286 -8.11 8.95 -8.58
CA TYR A 286 -8.12 10.27 -9.22
C TYR A 286 -8.78 10.27 -10.61
N THR A 287 -9.45 9.19 -11.00
CA THR A 287 -10.12 9.07 -12.30
C THR A 287 -11.22 10.13 -12.49
N ASP A 288 -11.90 10.52 -11.42
CA ASP A 288 -13.08 11.40 -11.46
C ASP A 288 -12.79 12.84 -10.97
N VAL A 289 -11.53 13.25 -10.84
CA VAL A 289 -11.20 14.64 -10.47
C VAL A 289 -11.49 15.61 -11.63
N ASP A 290 -11.97 16.81 -11.30
CA ASP A 290 -12.36 17.85 -12.27
C ASP A 290 -11.16 18.72 -12.75
N PHE A 291 -9.91 18.26 -12.56
CA PHE A 291 -8.70 18.97 -12.97
C PHE A 291 -7.67 18.00 -13.56
N THR A 292 -6.73 18.54 -14.31
CA THR A 292 -5.59 17.78 -14.83
C THR A 292 -4.54 17.64 -13.72
N TYR A 293 -4.16 16.40 -13.40
CA TYR A 293 -3.00 16.12 -12.55
C TYR A 293 -1.88 15.47 -13.37
N ASP A 294 -0.66 15.53 -12.85
CA ASP A 294 0.48 14.87 -13.41
C ASP A 294 1.44 14.43 -12.30
N VAL A 295 2.56 13.79 -12.64
CA VAL A 295 3.47 13.20 -11.68
C VAL A 295 4.92 13.60 -11.94
N ALA A 296 5.72 13.63 -10.86
CA ALA A 296 7.15 13.82 -10.90
C ALA A 296 7.82 12.87 -9.90
N LEU A 297 9.10 12.55 -10.11
CA LEU A 297 9.89 11.81 -9.13
C LEU A 297 9.91 12.54 -7.77
N PHE A 298 10.15 11.80 -6.70
CA PHE A 298 10.47 12.41 -5.42
C PHE A 298 11.70 13.33 -5.58
N PRO A 299 11.71 14.54 -4.99
CA PRO A 299 12.83 15.47 -5.17
C PRO A 299 14.11 14.90 -4.55
N TYR A 300 15.22 15.03 -5.25
CA TYR A 300 16.52 14.64 -4.69
C TYR A 300 17.03 15.64 -3.64
N TYR A 301 17.89 15.18 -2.73
CA TYR A 301 18.41 16.03 -1.65
C TYR A 301 19.32 17.15 -2.19
N LYS A 302 20.50 16.83 -2.69
CA LYS A 302 21.51 17.79 -3.21
C LYS A 302 21.92 17.49 -4.65
N GLU A 303 22.13 16.23 -4.96
CA GLU A 303 22.60 15.78 -6.28
C GLU A 303 21.57 14.80 -6.87
N PRO A 304 21.41 14.74 -8.20
CA PRO A 304 20.45 13.80 -8.81
C PRO A 304 20.65 12.32 -8.40
N ALA A 305 21.87 11.94 -8.06
CA ALA A 305 22.18 10.59 -7.55
C ALA A 305 21.65 10.34 -6.13
N ASP A 306 21.20 11.37 -5.42
CA ASP A 306 20.58 11.27 -4.10
C ASP A 306 19.06 10.98 -4.21
N ALA A 307 18.51 10.89 -5.42
CA ALA A 307 17.10 10.60 -5.62
C ALA A 307 16.79 9.20 -5.13
N VAL A 308 15.82 9.10 -4.22
CA VAL A 308 15.25 7.83 -3.76
C VAL A 308 13.75 7.95 -3.66
N SER A 309 13.05 6.83 -3.75
CA SER A 309 11.63 6.72 -3.53
C SER A 309 11.32 5.45 -2.77
N SER A 310 10.28 5.44 -1.97
CA SER A 310 9.77 4.21 -1.40
C SER A 310 8.99 3.40 -2.45
N MET A 311 9.09 2.10 -2.37
CA MET A 311 8.36 1.19 -3.26
C MET A 311 7.69 0.08 -2.45
N PRO A 312 6.48 0.30 -1.94
CA PRO A 312 5.67 -0.79 -1.45
C PRO A 312 5.49 -1.88 -2.50
N ALA A 313 5.68 -3.13 -2.10
CA ALA A 313 5.57 -4.30 -2.97
C ALA A 313 4.86 -5.41 -2.21
N THR A 314 3.57 -5.24 -1.98
CA THR A 314 2.77 -6.13 -1.12
C THR A 314 2.83 -7.59 -1.57
N PRO A 315 3.20 -8.54 -0.70
CA PRO A 315 3.18 -9.95 -1.04
C PRO A 315 1.78 -10.55 -0.90
N MET A 316 1.44 -11.46 -1.81
CA MET A 316 0.38 -12.43 -1.57
C MET A 316 0.98 -13.66 -0.90
N VAL A 317 0.35 -14.09 0.17
CA VAL A 317 0.77 -15.26 0.95
C VAL A 317 -0.32 -16.33 0.96
N MET A 318 0.10 -17.59 1.09
CA MET A 318 -0.81 -18.73 1.25
C MET A 318 -0.89 -19.10 2.73
N ASN A 319 -2.10 -19.29 3.23
CA ASN A 319 -2.30 -19.86 4.55
C ASN A 319 -1.80 -21.31 4.60
N GLY A 320 -0.84 -21.59 5.46
CA GLY A 320 -0.25 -22.94 5.62
C GLY A 320 -1.25 -24.00 6.10
N ALA A 321 -2.41 -23.59 6.60
CA ALA A 321 -3.47 -24.49 7.06
C ALA A 321 -4.57 -24.73 6.00
N THR A 322 -4.44 -24.16 4.77
CA THR A 322 -5.43 -24.39 3.71
C THR A 322 -5.55 -25.87 3.36
N GLU A 323 -6.76 -26.32 3.13
CA GLU A 323 -7.04 -27.72 2.70
C GLU A 323 -6.84 -27.93 1.20
N ASN A 324 -6.73 -26.84 0.42
CA ASN A 324 -6.65 -26.87 -1.04
C ASN A 324 -5.43 -26.12 -1.61
N PRO A 325 -4.19 -26.41 -1.15
CA PRO A 325 -3.02 -25.61 -1.51
C PRO A 325 -2.74 -25.54 -3.03
N ASP A 326 -3.01 -26.60 -3.78
CA ASP A 326 -2.82 -26.61 -5.23
C ASP A 326 -3.81 -25.67 -5.96
N ASN A 327 -5.05 -25.57 -5.46
CA ASN A 327 -6.05 -24.64 -6.00
C ASN A 327 -5.73 -23.18 -5.62
N VAL A 328 -5.23 -22.96 -4.41
CA VAL A 328 -4.74 -21.65 -3.99
C VAL A 328 -3.58 -21.21 -4.87
N TRP A 329 -2.61 -22.10 -5.14
CA TRP A 329 -1.50 -21.77 -6.02
C TRP A 329 -1.94 -21.54 -7.48
N GLU A 330 -2.91 -22.28 -7.99
CA GLU A 330 -3.49 -22.03 -9.32
C GLU A 330 -3.97 -20.58 -9.43
N PHE A 331 -4.67 -20.07 -8.41
CA PHE A 331 -5.10 -18.68 -8.37
C PHE A 331 -3.93 -17.70 -8.16
N MET A 332 -3.08 -17.93 -7.17
CA MET A 332 -1.95 -17.03 -6.87
C MET A 332 -1.03 -16.85 -8.09
N SER A 333 -0.68 -17.96 -8.77
CA SER A 333 0.19 -17.91 -9.94
C SER A 333 -0.44 -17.20 -11.13
N PHE A 334 -1.76 -17.29 -11.30
CA PHE A 334 -2.50 -16.49 -12.28
C PHE A 334 -2.50 -15.02 -11.90
N TYR A 335 -2.88 -14.72 -10.67
CA TYR A 335 -3.13 -13.35 -10.20
C TYR A 335 -1.87 -12.51 -10.13
N CYS A 336 -0.76 -13.09 -9.64
CA CYS A 336 0.56 -12.47 -9.57
C CYS A 336 1.35 -12.60 -10.89
N GLY A 337 0.92 -13.47 -11.80
CA GLY A 337 1.53 -13.65 -13.12
C GLY A 337 1.09 -12.59 -14.15
N ALA A 338 1.66 -12.67 -15.35
CA ALA A 338 1.48 -11.68 -16.41
C ALA A 338 0.02 -11.41 -16.77
N GLU A 339 -0.84 -12.44 -16.84
CA GLU A 339 -2.24 -12.28 -17.20
C GLU A 339 -3.03 -11.53 -16.12
N GLY A 340 -2.89 -11.92 -14.85
CA GLY A 340 -3.56 -11.28 -13.74
C GLY A 340 -3.11 -9.83 -13.53
N GLN A 341 -1.79 -9.58 -13.64
CA GLN A 341 -1.25 -8.22 -13.57
C GLN A 341 -1.78 -7.35 -14.72
N ARG A 342 -1.80 -7.85 -15.96
CA ARG A 342 -2.36 -7.12 -17.10
C ARG A 342 -3.83 -6.75 -16.87
N ILE A 343 -4.67 -7.68 -16.42
CA ILE A 343 -6.10 -7.44 -16.18
C ILE A 343 -6.30 -6.35 -15.09
N ARG A 344 -5.49 -6.37 -14.03
CA ARG A 344 -5.60 -5.41 -12.93
C ARG A 344 -5.11 -4.02 -13.30
N MET A 345 -4.13 -3.91 -14.19
CA MET A 345 -3.40 -2.66 -14.41
C MET A 345 -3.74 -1.97 -15.73
N GLU A 346 -4.29 -2.68 -16.73
CA GLU A 346 -4.56 -2.10 -18.04
C GLU A 346 -5.70 -1.08 -17.99
N GLY A 347 -5.39 0.14 -18.39
CA GLY A 347 -6.35 1.25 -18.51
C GLY A 347 -6.54 2.09 -17.24
N GLN A 348 -6.68 1.49 -16.06
CA GLN A 348 -6.90 2.19 -14.79
C GLN A 348 -6.20 1.44 -13.65
N GLY A 349 -5.03 0.90 -13.94
CA GLY A 349 -4.34 0.06 -12.99
C GLY A 349 -3.87 0.81 -11.75
N ASN A 350 -3.81 0.07 -10.67
CA ASN A 350 -3.46 0.55 -9.33
C ASN A 350 -2.02 0.27 -8.93
N ALA A 351 -1.16 -0.16 -9.87
CA ALA A 351 0.22 -0.54 -9.57
C ALA A 351 1.12 -0.54 -10.81
N VAL A 352 2.40 -0.76 -10.60
CA VAL A 352 3.41 -1.07 -11.62
C VAL A 352 3.60 -2.59 -11.65
N PRO A 353 3.66 -3.21 -12.84
CA PRO A 353 3.88 -4.65 -12.94
C PRO A 353 5.28 -5.05 -12.48
N THR A 354 5.37 -6.22 -11.84
CA THR A 354 6.65 -6.86 -11.48
C THR A 354 7.12 -7.86 -12.53
N ILE A 355 6.34 -8.10 -13.57
CA ILE A 355 6.65 -9.03 -14.66
C ILE A 355 7.18 -8.23 -15.85
N ASP A 356 8.36 -8.58 -16.33
CA ASP A 356 8.98 -7.94 -17.49
C ASP A 356 8.10 -8.02 -18.74
N GLY A 357 8.13 -6.96 -19.57
CA GLY A 357 7.38 -6.87 -20.82
C GLY A 357 5.93 -6.43 -20.67
N LEU A 358 5.55 -5.91 -19.49
CA LEU A 358 4.24 -5.32 -19.21
C LEU A 358 4.28 -3.79 -19.02
N GLU A 359 5.42 -3.14 -19.27
CA GLU A 359 5.64 -1.71 -19.05
C GLU A 359 4.67 -0.84 -19.89
N ASP A 360 4.26 -1.35 -21.05
CA ASP A 360 3.29 -0.70 -21.94
C ASP A 360 1.96 -0.36 -21.24
N ILE A 361 1.60 -1.14 -20.22
CA ILE A 361 0.37 -0.94 -19.44
C ILE A 361 0.42 0.35 -18.63
N VAL A 362 1.59 0.66 -18.07
CA VAL A 362 1.81 1.87 -17.25
C VAL A 362 1.75 3.11 -18.14
N LEU A 363 2.23 3.01 -19.37
CA LEU A 363 2.36 4.14 -20.30
C LEU A 363 1.07 4.51 -21.03
N THR A 364 -0.03 3.80 -20.77
CA THR A 364 -1.34 4.09 -21.39
C THR A 364 -2.26 4.78 -20.40
N GLY A 365 -2.86 5.90 -20.82
CA GLY A 365 -3.83 6.63 -20.00
C GLY A 365 -3.24 7.86 -19.32
N THR A 366 -3.74 8.17 -18.14
CA THR A 366 -3.28 9.28 -17.29
C THR A 366 -2.34 8.75 -16.19
N PRO A 367 -1.41 9.57 -15.68
CA PRO A 367 -1.04 10.94 -16.11
C PRO A 367 -0.22 10.97 -17.41
N ASP A 368 -0.02 12.15 -17.98
CA ASP A 368 0.76 12.33 -19.23
C ASP A 368 2.22 11.86 -19.09
N HIS A 369 2.82 12.07 -17.91
CA HIS A 369 4.20 11.65 -17.59
C HIS A 369 4.24 10.29 -16.86
N ALA A 370 3.37 9.33 -17.23
CA ALA A 370 3.33 8.00 -16.59
C ALA A 370 4.68 7.24 -16.60
N GLN A 371 5.62 7.60 -17.50
CA GLN A 371 7.00 7.08 -17.49
C GLN A 371 7.69 7.28 -16.12
N VAL A 372 7.33 8.32 -15.38
CA VAL A 372 7.86 8.62 -14.05
C VAL A 372 7.68 7.45 -13.08
N PHE A 373 6.58 6.67 -13.19
CA PHE A 373 6.41 5.48 -12.35
C PHE A 373 7.47 4.40 -12.64
N LEU A 374 7.84 4.21 -13.91
CA LEU A 374 8.88 3.26 -14.28
C LEU A 374 10.26 3.78 -13.87
N ASP A 375 10.53 5.06 -14.09
CA ASP A 375 11.78 5.69 -13.67
C ASP A 375 11.95 5.66 -12.14
N ALA A 376 10.85 5.74 -11.39
CA ALA A 376 10.85 5.64 -9.94
C ALA A 376 11.23 4.25 -9.44
N VAL A 377 10.93 3.16 -10.17
CA VAL A 377 11.38 1.81 -9.80
C VAL A 377 12.89 1.75 -9.66
N ASP A 378 13.64 2.39 -10.59
CA ASP A 378 15.10 2.35 -10.64
C ASP A 378 15.78 3.05 -9.45
N ILE A 379 15.10 3.98 -8.80
CA ILE A 379 15.59 4.75 -7.64
C ILE A 379 14.93 4.34 -6.33
N SER A 380 14.11 3.30 -6.35
CA SER A 380 13.31 2.93 -5.19
C SER A 380 14.04 2.00 -4.23
N PHE A 381 13.68 2.15 -2.95
CA PHE A 381 14.01 1.19 -1.91
C PHE A 381 12.75 0.43 -1.46
N LEU A 382 12.93 -0.82 -1.11
CA LEU A 382 11.90 -1.69 -0.56
C LEU A 382 11.81 -1.54 0.97
N TYR A 383 10.75 -2.06 1.55
CA TYR A 383 10.62 -2.16 3.01
C TYR A 383 11.86 -2.84 3.61
N PRO A 384 12.49 -2.23 4.64
CA PRO A 384 13.76 -2.74 5.15
C PRO A 384 13.61 -4.16 5.74
N GLN A 385 14.44 -5.10 5.26
CA GLN A 385 14.41 -6.49 5.73
C GLN A 385 14.66 -6.59 7.25
N THR A 386 15.50 -5.73 7.80
CA THR A 386 15.72 -5.68 9.26
C THR A 386 14.41 -5.41 10.00
N GLU A 387 13.56 -4.55 9.50
CA GLU A 387 12.26 -4.24 10.11
C GLU A 387 11.27 -5.39 9.91
N ALA A 388 11.25 -6.00 8.73
CA ALA A 388 10.44 -7.19 8.47
C ALA A 388 10.78 -8.36 9.43
N LEU A 389 12.04 -8.49 9.82
CA LEU A 389 12.51 -9.51 10.78
C LEU A 389 12.29 -9.13 12.26
N HIS A 390 12.00 -7.86 12.55
CA HIS A 390 11.80 -7.36 13.92
C HIS A 390 10.46 -6.63 14.04
N PRO A 391 9.33 -7.34 14.14
CA PRO A 391 7.99 -6.75 14.21
C PRO A 391 7.87 -5.66 15.26
N GLY A 392 7.28 -4.53 14.90
CA GLY A 392 7.15 -3.34 15.75
C GLY A 392 8.33 -2.37 15.70
N LEU A 393 9.41 -2.68 14.96
CA LEU A 393 10.53 -1.73 14.82
C LEU A 393 10.11 -0.50 14.02
N THR A 394 9.37 -0.68 12.91
CA THR A 394 8.81 0.42 12.12
C THR A 394 7.90 1.33 12.95
N ASP A 395 7.03 0.75 13.80
CA ASP A 395 6.14 1.51 14.68
C ASP A 395 6.93 2.37 15.68
N ILE A 396 8.06 1.86 16.16
CA ILE A 396 8.98 2.62 17.02
C ILE A 396 9.55 3.81 16.25
N LEU A 397 10.03 3.61 15.02
CA LEU A 397 10.66 4.66 14.23
C LEU A 397 9.64 5.74 13.81
N THR A 398 8.52 5.34 13.22
CA THR A 398 7.46 6.26 12.81
C THR A 398 6.81 6.96 14.01
N GLY A 399 6.67 6.27 15.14
CA GLY A 399 6.19 6.85 16.39
C GLY A 399 7.09 7.95 16.96
N GLU A 400 8.42 7.87 16.79
CA GLU A 400 9.33 8.97 17.14
C GLU A 400 9.15 10.17 16.19
N VAL A 401 8.93 9.93 14.90
CA VAL A 401 8.59 10.99 13.94
C VAL A 401 7.29 11.67 14.33
N GLU A 402 6.25 10.92 14.73
CA GLU A 402 4.99 11.50 15.21
C GLU A 402 5.16 12.46 16.39
N LYS A 403 6.02 12.12 17.35
CA LYS A 403 6.31 13.03 18.50
C LYS A 403 6.92 14.35 18.04
N MET A 404 7.78 14.32 17.03
CA MET A 404 8.31 15.54 16.42
C MET A 404 7.21 16.35 15.72
N LEU A 405 6.36 15.68 14.96
CA LEU A 405 5.22 16.30 14.27
C LEU A 405 4.20 16.89 15.25
N ALA A 406 4.05 16.29 16.42
CA ALA A 406 3.25 16.84 17.53
C ALA A 406 3.90 18.07 18.17
N GLY A 407 5.21 18.25 18.01
CA GLY A 407 5.99 19.32 18.61
C GLY A 407 6.56 18.96 20.00
N ASP A 408 6.56 17.68 20.36
CA ASP A 408 7.03 17.20 21.66
C ASP A 408 8.56 17.09 21.72
N GLN A 409 9.21 16.99 20.57
CA GLN A 409 10.68 16.91 20.45
C GLN A 409 11.15 17.53 19.12
N ASP A 410 12.45 17.82 19.02
CA ASP A 410 13.08 18.31 17.79
C ASP A 410 13.66 17.17 16.94
N ALA A 411 14.05 17.49 15.70
CA ALA A 411 14.60 16.54 14.74
C ALA A 411 15.79 15.74 15.28
N LYS A 412 16.75 16.39 15.95
CA LYS A 412 17.93 15.71 16.51
C LYS A 412 17.58 14.73 17.62
N THR A 413 16.69 15.14 18.50
CA THR A 413 16.18 14.28 19.58
C THR A 413 15.42 13.09 18.98
N THR A 414 14.63 13.32 17.94
CA THR A 414 13.91 12.27 17.22
C THR A 414 14.86 11.22 16.66
N VAL A 415 15.85 11.63 15.89
CA VAL A 415 16.83 10.72 15.28
C VAL A 415 17.65 9.97 16.35
N GLN A 416 18.03 10.63 17.45
CA GLN A 416 18.72 9.97 18.55
C GLN A 416 17.84 8.91 19.22
N ASN A 417 16.57 9.23 19.46
CA ASN A 417 15.63 8.27 20.04
C ASN A 417 15.37 7.08 19.12
N MET A 418 15.24 7.32 17.80
CA MET A 418 15.14 6.25 16.80
C MET A 418 16.34 5.32 16.89
N GLN A 419 17.57 5.86 16.89
CA GLN A 419 18.80 5.10 17.03
C GLN A 419 18.82 4.24 18.29
N ASP A 420 18.54 4.86 19.45
CA ASP A 420 18.65 4.19 20.76
C ASP A 420 17.62 3.06 20.89
N GLN A 421 16.37 3.30 20.46
CA GLN A 421 15.30 2.30 20.55
C GLN A 421 15.48 1.17 19.54
N ALA A 422 15.89 1.48 18.31
CA ALA A 422 16.22 0.46 17.32
C ALA A 422 17.38 -0.42 17.81
N GLN A 423 18.45 0.19 18.32
CA GLN A 423 19.59 -0.55 18.87
C GLN A 423 19.21 -1.43 20.07
N GLU A 424 18.33 -0.96 20.94
CA GLU A 424 17.82 -1.76 22.05
C GLU A 424 17.04 -2.97 21.55
N MET A 425 16.16 -2.79 20.55
CA MET A 425 15.35 -3.87 19.99
C MET A 425 16.21 -4.91 19.27
N LEU A 426 17.14 -4.46 18.43
CA LEU A 426 18.05 -5.34 17.66
C LEU A 426 19.09 -6.06 18.53
N SER A 427 19.23 -5.70 19.82
CA SER A 427 20.15 -6.34 20.76
C SER A 427 19.52 -7.49 21.56
N LYS A 428 18.22 -7.70 21.42
CA LYS A 428 17.46 -8.74 22.15
C LYS A 428 17.39 -10.03 21.38
#